data_052e1ed9b18b8955742f3634eed89c29
#
_entry.id   052e1ed9b18b8955742f3634eed89c29
#
_cell.length_a   1.000
_cell.length_b   1.000
_cell.length_c   1.000
_cell.angle_alpha   90.00
_cell.angle_beta   90.00
_cell.angle_gamma   90.00
#
_symmetry.space_group_name_H-M   'P 1'
#
loop_
_entity.id
_entity.type
_entity.pdbx_description
1 polymer ?
#
loop_
_entity_poly.entity_id
_entity_poly.type
_entity_poly.pdbx_seq_one_letter_code
_entity_poly.pdbx_strand_id
1 'polypeptide(L)'
;AGSDLDPRSFGWSDYIWVYDNEPRNREIINRIENTIDRGDKVVIWPKSIDEKDINDMFNSGIDPQSVIESNIYQGLQAKLQLNNWKKI
;
A
#
# COMPACT_ATOMS: atom_id res chain seq x y z
N ALA A 1 -19.20 -1.78 -1.46
CA ALA A 1 -17.82 -1.96 -1.03
C ALA A 1 -17.17 -0.62 -0.77
N GLY A 2 -16.22 -0.61 0.17
CA GLY A 2 -15.50 0.60 0.50
C GLY A 2 -14.76 1.23 -0.67
N SER A 3 -14.41 0.42 -1.66
CA SER A 3 -13.70 0.89 -2.85
C SER A 3 -14.53 1.82 -3.73
N ASP A 4 -15.85 1.78 -3.59
CA ASP A 4 -16.75 2.65 -4.36
C ASP A 4 -16.93 4.02 -3.72
N LEU A 5 -16.43 4.19 -2.51
CA LEU A 5 -16.53 5.45 -1.79
C LEU A 5 -15.25 6.25 -1.95
N ASP A 6 -15.38 7.50 -2.34
CA ASP A 6 -14.25 8.42 -2.35
C ASP A 6 -14.11 9.03 -0.96
N PRO A 7 -13.04 8.69 -0.20
CA PRO A 7 -12.86 9.26 1.14
C PRO A 7 -12.82 10.78 1.17
N ARG A 8 -12.45 11.42 0.06
CA ARG A 8 -12.40 12.87 -0.02
C ARG A 8 -13.78 13.50 0.06
N SER A 9 -14.83 12.76 -0.35
CA SER A 9 -16.19 13.25 -0.30
C SER A 9 -16.70 13.42 1.13
N PHE A 10 -16.02 12.80 2.10
CA PHE A 10 -16.34 12.92 3.52
C PHE A 10 -15.54 14.02 4.23
N GLY A 11 -14.80 14.83 3.49
CA GLY A 11 -14.00 15.90 4.05
C GLY A 11 -12.68 15.44 4.67
N TRP A 12 -12.29 14.20 4.46
CA TRP A 12 -11.02 13.67 4.96
C TRP A 12 -9.89 14.14 4.05
N SER A 13 -8.90 14.80 4.63
CA SER A 13 -7.72 15.24 3.91
C SER A 13 -6.60 14.20 3.91
N ASP A 14 -6.65 13.27 4.85
CA ASP A 14 -5.62 12.23 4.99
C ASP A 14 -6.27 10.86 5.00
N TYR A 15 -5.94 10.06 4.00
CA TYR A 15 -6.23 8.64 4.02
C TYR A 15 -5.14 7.89 3.27
N ILE A 16 -5.03 6.61 3.54
CA ILE A 16 -3.92 5.80 3.09
C ILE A 16 -4.47 4.59 2.35
N TRP A 17 -3.95 4.34 1.17
CA TRP A 17 -4.29 3.17 0.38
C TRP A 17 -3.41 2.00 0.80
N VAL A 18 -4.03 0.85 1.04
CA VAL A 18 -3.34 -0.38 1.44
C VAL A 18 -3.73 -1.46 0.44
N TYR A 19 -2.75 -1.94 -0.30
CA TYR A 19 -2.93 -3.02 -1.28
C TYR A 19 -2.26 -4.29 -0.75
N ASP A 20 -2.61 -5.43 -1.36
CA ASP A 20 -2.00 -6.71 -1.00
C ASP A 20 -0.48 -6.70 -1.30
N ASN A 21 0.27 -7.45 -0.53
CA ASN A 21 1.72 -7.56 -0.69
C ASN A 21 2.04 -8.57 -1.80
N GLU A 22 1.80 -8.17 -3.04
CA GLU A 22 2.01 -9.00 -4.22
C GLU A 22 2.94 -8.29 -5.21
N PRO A 23 4.26 -8.30 -4.97
CA PRO A 23 5.21 -7.54 -5.79
C PRO A 23 5.38 -8.06 -7.22
N ARG A 24 4.80 -9.21 -7.53
CA ARG A 24 4.82 -9.77 -8.89
C ARG A 24 3.49 -9.62 -9.62
N ASN A 25 2.48 -9.07 -8.97
CA ASN A 25 1.16 -8.88 -9.56
C ASN A 25 1.12 -7.52 -10.25
N ARG A 26 1.08 -7.53 -11.58
CA ARG A 26 1.08 -6.30 -12.38
C ARG A 26 -0.13 -5.42 -12.10
N GLU A 27 -1.27 -6.02 -11.86
CA GLU A 27 -2.49 -5.26 -11.56
C GLU A 27 -2.34 -4.46 -10.26
N ILE A 28 -1.80 -5.10 -9.22
CA ILE A 28 -1.54 -4.43 -7.95
C ILE A 28 -0.51 -3.32 -8.15
N ILE A 29 0.56 -3.59 -8.88
CA ILE A 29 1.60 -2.59 -9.16
C ILE A 29 1.01 -1.39 -9.90
N ASN A 30 0.18 -1.64 -10.91
CA ASN A 30 -0.47 -0.56 -11.66
C ASN A 30 -1.39 0.27 -10.77
N ARG A 31 -2.12 -0.35 -9.87
CA ARG A 31 -2.99 0.37 -8.93
C ARG A 31 -2.18 1.25 -7.99
N ILE A 32 -1.05 0.75 -7.51
CA ILE A 32 -0.14 1.52 -6.66
C ILE A 32 0.42 2.72 -7.43
N GLU A 33 0.87 2.50 -8.66
CA GLU A 33 1.38 3.57 -9.51
C GLU A 33 0.33 4.66 -9.73
N ASN A 34 -0.90 4.28 -10.02
CA ASN A 34 -2.00 5.23 -10.20
C ASN A 34 -2.29 6.02 -8.92
N THR A 35 -2.22 5.35 -7.77
CA THR A 35 -2.40 6.00 -6.48
C THR A 35 -1.32 7.04 -6.23
N ILE A 36 -0.08 6.70 -6.53
CA ILE A 36 1.05 7.63 -6.41
C ILE A 36 0.89 8.82 -7.34
N ASP A 37 0.49 8.57 -8.58
CA ASP A 37 0.32 9.63 -9.58
C ASP A 37 -0.79 10.60 -9.21
N ARG A 38 -1.80 10.15 -8.47
CA ARG A 38 -2.84 11.03 -7.95
C ARG A 38 -2.39 11.88 -6.77
N GLY A 39 -1.22 11.59 -6.21
CA GLY A 39 -0.72 12.29 -5.04
C GLY A 39 -1.23 11.72 -3.71
N ASP A 40 -1.83 10.54 -3.72
CA ASP A 40 -2.34 9.90 -2.51
C ASP A 40 -1.22 9.16 -1.79
N LYS A 41 -1.41 8.97 -0.48
CA LYS A 41 -0.51 8.15 0.33
C LYS A 41 -0.80 6.68 0.12
N VAL A 42 0.23 5.87 0.10
CA VAL A 42 0.12 4.43 -0.09
C VAL A 42 1.13 3.69 0.78
N VAL A 43 0.75 2.51 1.23
CA VAL A 43 1.65 1.62 1.95
C VAL A 43 2.42 0.78 0.94
N ILE A 44 3.75 0.80 1.04
CA ILE A 44 4.64 -0.09 0.29
C ILE A 44 5.24 -1.06 1.30
N TRP A 45 4.91 -2.34 1.18
CA TRP A 45 5.33 -3.34 2.14
C TRP A 45 6.86 -3.53 2.13
N PRO A 46 7.49 -3.71 3.29
CA PRO A 46 8.94 -3.96 3.34
C PRO A 46 9.26 -5.36 2.81
N LYS A 47 10.46 -5.52 2.26
CA LYS A 47 10.91 -6.80 1.70
C LYS A 47 11.02 -7.91 2.73
N SER A 48 11.13 -7.57 3.99
CA SER A 48 11.19 -8.54 5.08
C SER A 48 9.87 -9.24 5.33
N ILE A 49 8.77 -8.75 4.77
CA ILE A 49 7.44 -9.35 4.93
C ILE A 49 7.08 -10.11 3.67
N ASP A 50 6.87 -11.42 3.82
CA ASP A 50 6.47 -12.30 2.73
C ASP A 50 4.97 -12.54 2.68
N GLU A 51 4.26 -12.27 3.77
CA GLU A 51 2.83 -12.46 3.89
C GLU A 51 2.10 -11.58 2.88
N LYS A 52 1.11 -12.17 2.21
CA LYS A 52 0.43 -11.56 1.08
C LYS A 52 -0.57 -10.49 1.50
N ASP A 53 -1.30 -10.72 2.57
CA ASP A 53 -2.35 -9.82 3.03
C ASP A 53 -2.33 -9.63 4.53
N ILE A 54 -3.19 -8.75 5.02
CA ILE A 54 -3.25 -8.39 6.43
C ILE A 54 -3.61 -9.59 7.31
N ASN A 55 -4.52 -10.45 6.84
CA ASN A 55 -4.89 -11.65 7.58
C ASN A 55 -3.70 -12.60 7.77
N ASP A 56 -2.94 -12.81 6.70
CA ASP A 56 -1.75 -13.67 6.76
C ASP A 56 -0.71 -13.09 7.72
N MET A 57 -0.53 -11.78 7.69
CA MET A 57 0.39 -11.10 8.61
C MET A 57 -0.05 -11.30 10.06
N PHE A 58 -1.32 -11.10 10.34
CA PHE A 58 -1.86 -11.27 11.68
C PHE A 58 -1.68 -12.70 12.18
N ASN A 59 -1.97 -13.67 11.32
CA ASN A 59 -1.83 -15.10 11.67
C ASN A 59 -0.38 -15.51 11.88
N SER A 60 0.57 -14.79 11.29
CA SER A 60 2.00 -15.03 11.46
C SER A 60 2.61 -14.32 12.66
N GLY A 61 1.79 -13.60 13.43
CA GLY A 61 2.26 -12.87 14.60
C GLY A 61 2.81 -11.48 14.29
N ILE A 62 2.60 -10.99 13.08
CA ILE A 62 2.98 -9.64 12.67
C ILE A 62 1.85 -8.68 13.03
N ASP A 63 2.17 -7.50 13.59
CA ASP A 63 1.20 -6.44 13.81
C ASP A 63 1.05 -5.61 12.52
N PRO A 64 -0.04 -5.81 11.73
CA PRO A 64 -0.17 -5.11 10.47
C PRO A 64 -0.24 -3.59 10.63
N GLN A 65 -0.82 -3.11 11.72
CA GLN A 65 -0.95 -1.69 11.97
C GLN A 65 0.42 -1.02 12.11
N SER A 66 1.32 -1.64 12.87
CA SER A 66 2.68 -1.12 13.02
C SER A 66 3.43 -1.09 11.69
N VAL A 67 3.27 -2.13 10.88
CA VAL A 67 3.91 -2.20 9.57
C VAL A 67 3.36 -1.12 8.65
N ILE A 68 2.04 -0.93 8.64
CA ILE A 68 1.38 0.10 7.83
C ILE A 68 1.91 1.48 8.23
N GLU A 69 1.89 1.80 9.51
CA GLU A 69 2.33 3.11 10.00
C GLU A 69 3.78 3.43 9.67
N SER A 70 4.63 2.40 9.60
CA SER A 70 6.06 2.56 9.33
C SER A 70 6.40 2.61 7.85
N ASN A 71 5.45 2.33 6.95
CA ASN A 71 5.72 2.18 5.53
C ASN A 71 4.76 2.98 4.64
N ILE A 72 4.36 4.15 5.11
CA ILE A 72 3.51 5.06 4.36
C ILE A 72 4.39 5.98 3.53
N TYR A 73 4.12 6.03 2.23
CA TYR A 73 4.88 6.83 1.29
C TYR A 73 3.96 7.64 0.39
N GLN A 74 4.50 8.73 -0.16
CA GLN A 74 3.76 9.62 -1.06
C GLN A 74 4.72 10.25 -2.06
N GLY A 75 4.23 10.53 -3.27
CA GLY A 75 4.99 11.21 -4.29
C GLY A 75 6.23 10.45 -4.74
N LEU A 76 7.33 11.15 -4.91
CA LEU A 76 8.58 10.58 -5.43
C LEU A 76 9.12 9.48 -4.52
N GLN A 77 9.00 9.63 -3.22
CA GLN A 77 9.44 8.59 -2.28
C GLN A 77 8.67 7.30 -2.50
N ALA A 78 7.36 7.40 -2.75
CA ALA A 78 6.54 6.23 -3.03
C ALA A 78 6.99 5.55 -4.31
N LYS A 79 7.33 6.31 -5.35
CA LYS A 79 7.85 5.74 -6.60
C LYS A 79 9.15 4.99 -6.39
N LEU A 80 10.05 5.55 -5.60
CA LEU A 80 11.32 4.90 -5.29
C LEU A 80 11.12 3.59 -4.52
N GLN A 81 10.23 3.61 -3.53
CA GLN A 81 9.93 2.41 -2.76
C GLN A 81 9.23 1.36 -3.62
N LEU A 82 8.33 1.77 -4.50
CA LEU A 82 7.66 0.86 -5.42
C LEU A 82 8.68 0.16 -6.33
N ASN A 83 9.63 0.90 -6.87
CA ASN A 83 10.67 0.32 -7.72
C ASN A 83 11.52 -0.71 -6.99
N ASN A 84 11.75 -0.50 -5.69
CA ASN A 84 12.49 -1.46 -4.87
C ASN A 84 11.64 -2.67 -4.47
N TRP A 85 10.33 -2.47 -4.33
CA TRP A 85 9.41 -3.52 -3.87
C TRP A 85 8.98 -4.46 -4.99
N LYS A 86 8.67 -3.92 -6.16
CA LYS A 86 8.16 -4.73 -7.27
C LYS A 86 9.24 -5.68 -7.79
N LYS A 87 8.82 -6.87 -8.22
CA LYS A 87 9.71 -7.93 -8.69
C LYS A 87 9.49 -8.31 -10.16
N ILE A 88 8.98 -7.36 -10.91
CA ILE A 88 8.77 -7.55 -12.36
C ILE A 88 9.22 -6.32 -13.15
#